data_9e8d1477a37ce0bcd3bee712ae707757
#
_entry.id   9e8d1477a37ce0bcd3bee712ae707757
#
_cell.length_a   1.000
_cell.length_b   1.000
_cell.length_c   1.000
_cell.angle_alpha   90.00
_cell.angle_beta   90.00
_cell.angle_gamma   90.00
#
_symmetry.space_group_name_H-M   'P 1'
#
loop_
_entity.id
_entity.type
_entity.pdbx_description
1 polymer ?
#
loop_
_entity_poly.entity_id
_entity_poly.type
_entity_poly.pdbx_seq_one_letter_code
_entity_poly.pdbx_strand_id
1 'polypeptide(L)'
;MASLPLKPGRLVAVLVLAFAFGGGSAEVAVRTHQAVQKARAAREIGSAGQLVALQLTDERGEVVARPRLICPVGKKAELVLHDPLDPQDVRLAFRVAASREPSGDIALAWTLWVPERAIATSGKLSLTPGVEQAVPVGDGALLATWLAVPVPSAAFDAFLEAEQARRPGATPI
;
A
#
# COMPACT_ATOMS: atom_id res chain seq x y z
N MET A 1 21.21 9.77 -52.15
CA MET A 1 21.29 10.51 -50.86
C MET A 1 20.05 10.14 -50.03
N ALA A 2 20.18 9.19 -49.12
CA ALA A 2 19.10 8.68 -48.30
C ALA A 2 19.34 9.13 -46.85
N SER A 3 18.44 9.96 -46.35
CA SER A 3 18.45 10.45 -44.96
C SER A 3 17.76 9.44 -44.07
N LEU A 4 18.46 8.85 -43.12
CA LEU A 4 17.95 8.00 -42.05
C LEU A 4 17.39 8.87 -40.91
N PRO A 5 16.18 8.58 -40.36
CA PRO A 5 15.69 9.27 -39.19
C PRO A 5 16.32 8.67 -37.92
N LEU A 6 16.99 9.52 -37.15
CA LEU A 6 17.48 9.23 -35.82
C LEU A 6 16.27 9.07 -34.84
N LYS A 7 16.12 7.90 -34.28
CA LYS A 7 15.26 7.67 -33.11
C LYS A 7 15.91 8.32 -31.87
N PRO A 8 15.19 9.09 -31.03
CA PRO A 8 15.73 9.53 -29.74
C PRO A 8 15.76 8.36 -28.79
N GLY A 9 16.97 7.83 -28.63
CA GLY A 9 17.26 6.75 -27.69
C GLY A 9 17.42 7.27 -26.27
N ARG A 10 16.92 6.47 -25.38
CA ARG A 10 17.09 6.30 -23.96
C ARG A 10 18.40 6.88 -23.41
N LEU A 11 18.33 7.99 -22.69
CA LEU A 11 19.37 8.44 -21.78
C LEU A 11 19.13 7.72 -20.42
N VAL A 12 19.74 6.56 -20.26
CA VAL A 12 19.91 5.93 -18.96
C VAL A 12 21.15 6.55 -18.34
N ALA A 13 20.95 7.57 -17.51
CA ALA A 13 22.03 8.10 -16.67
C ALA A 13 22.24 7.11 -15.52
N VAL A 14 23.20 6.21 -15.68
CA VAL A 14 23.73 5.39 -14.58
C VAL A 14 24.75 6.25 -13.84
N LEU A 15 24.34 6.86 -12.75
CA LEU A 15 25.24 7.54 -11.82
C LEU A 15 25.83 6.49 -10.88
N VAL A 16 26.95 5.88 -11.28
CA VAL A 16 27.76 5.03 -10.40
C VAL A 16 28.69 5.96 -9.61
N LEU A 17 28.31 6.29 -8.38
CA LEU A 17 29.19 6.90 -7.40
C LEU A 17 29.85 5.76 -6.62
N ALA A 18 31.07 5.43 -7.01
CA ALA A 18 31.95 4.59 -6.21
C ALA A 18 32.53 5.45 -5.08
N PHE A 19 32.08 5.18 -3.84
CA PHE A 19 32.78 5.60 -2.64
C PHE A 19 33.49 4.40 -2.06
N ALA A 20 34.78 4.36 -2.26
CA ALA A 20 35.69 3.55 -1.47
C ALA A 20 35.97 4.29 -0.15
N PHE A 21 36.03 3.52 0.92
CA PHE A 21 36.65 3.67 2.23
C PHE A 21 35.72 3.66 3.46
N GLY A 22 35.90 2.60 4.24
CA GLY A 22 35.86 2.62 5.70
C GLY A 22 34.50 2.33 6.36
N GLY A 23 34.32 1.08 6.83
CA GLY A 23 33.61 0.73 8.07
C GLY A 23 32.23 1.38 8.32
N GLY A 24 31.16 0.86 7.70
CA GLY A 24 29.79 1.33 7.96
C GLY A 24 28.75 0.81 6.97
N SER A 25 29.01 -0.33 6.34
CA SER A 25 28.34 -0.71 5.10
C SER A 25 26.91 -1.29 5.22
N ALA A 26 26.44 -1.63 6.41
CA ALA A 26 25.12 -2.22 6.56
C ALA A 26 23.97 -1.17 6.66
N GLU A 27 24.18 -0.07 7.38
CA GLU A 27 23.15 0.97 7.54
C GLU A 27 22.95 1.81 6.27
N VAL A 28 24.00 2.06 5.50
CA VAL A 28 23.89 2.83 4.24
C VAL A 28 23.15 2.02 3.18
N ALA A 29 23.34 0.70 3.11
CA ALA A 29 22.65 -0.16 2.14
C ALA A 29 21.15 -0.23 2.42
N VAL A 30 20.72 -0.30 3.68
CA VAL A 30 19.31 -0.33 4.06
C VAL A 30 18.62 1.01 3.74
N ARG A 31 19.27 2.13 4.02
CA ARG A 31 18.73 3.47 3.71
C ARG A 31 18.62 3.72 2.20
N THR A 32 19.59 3.24 1.42
CA THR A 32 19.58 3.38 -0.03
C THR A 32 18.48 2.51 -0.66
N HIS A 33 18.26 1.32 -0.14
CA HIS A 33 17.19 0.42 -0.60
C HIS A 33 15.81 1.00 -0.29
N GLN A 34 15.60 1.57 0.89
CA GLN A 34 14.36 2.25 1.27
C GLN A 34 14.12 3.51 0.45
N ALA A 35 15.17 4.31 0.16
CA ALA A 35 15.05 5.49 -0.68
C ALA A 35 14.71 5.15 -2.14
N VAL A 36 15.28 4.07 -2.68
CA VAL A 36 14.96 3.59 -4.04
C VAL A 36 13.54 3.01 -4.12
N GLN A 37 13.10 2.29 -3.09
CA GLN A 37 11.71 1.81 -3.02
C GLN A 37 10.72 2.96 -2.86
N LYS A 38 11.05 3.97 -2.03
CA LYS A 38 10.25 5.18 -1.88
C LYS A 38 10.20 6.01 -3.16
N ALA A 39 11.31 6.10 -3.90
CA ALA A 39 11.36 6.80 -5.20
C ALA A 39 10.64 6.01 -6.32
N ARG A 40 10.66 4.69 -6.29
CA ARG A 40 9.85 3.85 -7.19
C ARG A 40 8.37 3.98 -6.88
N ALA A 41 7.97 3.86 -5.61
CA ALA A 41 6.60 4.09 -5.18
C ALA A 41 6.13 5.51 -5.55
N ALA A 42 6.95 6.54 -5.36
CA ALA A 42 6.63 7.91 -5.75
C ALA A 42 6.50 8.10 -7.28
N ARG A 43 7.26 7.36 -8.10
CA ARG A 43 7.10 7.37 -9.56
C ARG A 43 5.87 6.60 -10.04
N GLU A 44 5.48 5.52 -9.34
CA GLU A 44 4.26 4.78 -9.63
C GLU A 44 3.00 5.52 -9.14
N ILE A 45 3.10 6.36 -8.10
CA ILE A 45 2.05 7.29 -7.62
C ILE A 45 1.73 8.37 -8.65
N GLY A 46 2.60 8.63 -9.64
CA GLY A 46 2.30 9.52 -10.77
C GLY A 46 1.20 9.00 -11.71
N SER A 47 0.78 7.75 -11.59
CA SER A 47 -0.45 7.22 -12.16
C SER A 47 -1.53 7.25 -11.09
N ALA A 48 -2.61 7.98 -11.32
CA ALA A 48 -3.78 8.03 -10.43
C ALA A 48 -4.13 6.65 -9.86
N GLY A 49 -4.17 6.54 -8.54
CA GLY A 49 -4.45 5.29 -7.82
C GLY A 49 -5.45 5.53 -6.69
N GLN A 50 -5.67 4.50 -5.89
CA GLN A 50 -6.51 4.56 -4.70
C GLN A 50 -5.69 4.04 -3.51
N LEU A 51 -5.59 4.83 -2.44
CA LEU A 51 -5.22 4.27 -1.14
C LEU A 51 -6.41 3.47 -0.62
N VAL A 52 -6.18 2.23 -0.26
CA VAL A 52 -7.14 1.38 0.45
C VAL A 52 -6.54 1.06 1.81
N ALA A 53 -7.20 1.52 2.87
CA ALA A 53 -6.89 1.19 4.24
C ALA A 53 -7.97 0.26 4.77
N LEU A 54 -7.54 -0.80 5.46
CA LEU A 54 -8.40 -1.76 6.13
C LEU A 54 -7.98 -1.84 7.60
N GLN A 55 -8.95 -1.83 8.51
CA GLN A 55 -8.74 -2.19 9.91
C GLN A 55 -9.59 -3.41 10.21
N LEU A 56 -8.97 -4.45 10.71
CA LEU A 56 -9.65 -5.65 11.22
C LEU A 56 -9.70 -5.58 12.73
N THR A 57 -10.91 -5.72 13.29
CA THR A 57 -11.16 -5.73 14.72
C THR A 57 -11.89 -7.02 15.09
N ASP A 58 -11.55 -7.61 16.20
CA ASP A 58 -12.26 -8.79 16.68
C ASP A 58 -13.51 -8.42 17.51
N GLU A 59 -14.23 -9.44 17.99
CA GLU A 59 -15.44 -9.28 18.79
C GLU A 59 -15.24 -8.50 20.10
N ARG A 60 -14.00 -8.41 20.58
CA ARG A 60 -13.64 -7.66 21.80
C ARG A 60 -13.28 -6.21 21.48
N GLY A 61 -13.28 -5.84 20.20
CA GLY A 61 -12.84 -4.52 19.75
C GLY A 61 -11.31 -4.39 19.65
N GLU A 62 -10.56 -5.49 19.78
CA GLU A 62 -9.11 -5.48 19.63
C GLU A 62 -8.73 -5.45 18.16
N VAL A 63 -7.74 -4.64 17.84
CA VAL A 63 -7.25 -4.51 16.47
C VAL A 63 -6.32 -5.67 16.14
N VAL A 64 -6.76 -6.52 15.20
CA VAL A 64 -6.01 -7.67 14.70
C VAL A 64 -4.96 -7.25 13.66
N ALA A 65 -5.35 -6.36 12.73
CA ALA A 65 -4.46 -5.87 11.69
C ALA A 65 -4.94 -4.53 11.11
N ARG A 66 -3.99 -3.75 10.53
CA ARG A 66 -4.28 -2.49 9.82
C ARG A 66 -3.50 -2.41 8.50
N PRO A 67 -3.78 -3.28 7.52
CA PRO A 67 -3.11 -3.21 6.24
C PRO A 67 -3.51 -1.95 5.46
N ARG A 68 -2.54 -1.41 4.71
CA ARG A 68 -2.72 -0.25 3.83
C ARG A 68 -2.01 -0.49 2.53
N LEU A 69 -2.70 -0.27 1.43
CA LEU A 69 -2.20 -0.50 0.09
C LEU A 69 -2.52 0.68 -0.82
N ILE A 70 -1.59 1.04 -1.68
CA ILE A 70 -1.90 1.89 -2.84
C ILE A 70 -2.16 0.96 -4.02
N CYS A 71 -3.39 1.00 -4.49
CA CYS A 71 -3.85 0.24 -5.64
C CYS A 71 -3.82 1.14 -6.88
N PRO A 72 -2.88 0.95 -7.81
CA PRO A 72 -2.86 1.72 -9.07
C PRO A 72 -4.11 1.41 -9.90
N VAL A 73 -4.55 2.38 -10.72
CA VAL A 73 -5.72 2.21 -11.58
C VAL A 73 -5.57 0.98 -12.48
N GLY A 74 -6.59 0.13 -12.48
CA GLY A 74 -6.67 -1.08 -13.32
C GLY A 74 -5.72 -2.20 -12.89
N LYS A 75 -5.05 -2.08 -11.73
CA LYS A 75 -4.17 -3.12 -11.19
C LYS A 75 -4.70 -3.70 -9.88
N LYS A 76 -4.17 -4.84 -9.51
CA LYS A 76 -4.37 -5.44 -8.18
C LYS A 76 -3.17 -5.09 -7.30
N ALA A 77 -3.43 -4.80 -6.04
CA ALA A 77 -2.41 -4.67 -5.00
C ALA A 77 -2.54 -5.84 -4.03
N GLU A 78 -1.43 -6.30 -3.50
CA GLU A 78 -1.37 -7.43 -2.57
C GLU A 78 -0.39 -7.13 -1.44
N LEU A 79 -0.75 -7.54 -0.24
CA LEU A 79 0.06 -7.48 0.96
C LEU A 79 0.01 -8.85 1.65
N VAL A 80 1.17 -9.37 2.01
CA VAL A 80 1.29 -10.54 2.87
C VAL A 80 2.06 -10.13 4.11
N LEU A 81 1.49 -10.35 5.28
CA LEU A 81 2.13 -10.15 6.57
C LEU A 81 2.52 -11.51 7.14
N HIS A 82 3.78 -11.64 7.51
CA HIS A 82 4.34 -12.83 8.14
C HIS A 82 4.54 -12.61 9.63
N ASP A 83 4.62 -13.70 10.38
CA ASP A 83 5.03 -13.63 11.78
C ASP A 83 6.49 -13.11 11.85
N PRO A 84 6.79 -12.12 12.70
CA PRO A 84 8.16 -11.61 12.84
C PRO A 84 9.14 -12.64 13.42
N LEU A 85 8.64 -13.68 14.12
CA LEU A 85 9.45 -14.75 14.71
C LEU A 85 9.57 -15.97 13.79
N ASP A 86 8.59 -16.17 12.91
CA ASP A 86 8.58 -17.23 11.90
C ASP A 86 8.16 -16.66 10.52
N PRO A 87 9.13 -16.29 9.66
CA PRO A 87 8.85 -15.74 8.34
C PRO A 87 8.14 -16.70 7.37
N GLN A 88 8.03 -17.98 7.69
CA GLN A 88 7.25 -18.93 6.90
C GLN A 88 5.77 -18.90 7.27
N ASP A 89 5.44 -18.42 8.46
CA ASP A 89 4.06 -18.33 8.92
C ASP A 89 3.40 -17.05 8.45
N VAL A 90 2.32 -17.20 7.66
CA VAL A 90 1.53 -16.08 7.14
C VAL A 90 0.46 -15.72 8.14
N ARG A 91 0.50 -14.53 8.71
CA ARG A 91 -0.53 -14.01 9.61
C ARG A 91 -1.73 -13.42 8.89
N LEU A 92 -1.47 -12.79 7.74
CA LEU A 92 -2.52 -12.18 6.94
C LEU A 92 -2.07 -12.07 5.50
N ALA A 93 -2.95 -12.43 4.56
CA ALA A 93 -2.82 -12.05 3.16
C ALA A 93 -4.04 -11.23 2.73
N PHE A 94 -3.77 -10.08 2.13
CA PHE A 94 -4.79 -9.14 1.67
C PHE A 94 -4.52 -8.73 0.24
N ARG A 95 -5.50 -8.95 -0.64
CA ARG A 95 -5.45 -8.53 -2.03
C ARG A 95 -6.64 -7.65 -2.34
N VAL A 96 -6.42 -6.57 -3.09
CA VAL A 96 -7.47 -5.64 -3.48
C VAL A 96 -7.27 -5.16 -4.92
N ALA A 97 -8.37 -4.98 -5.63
CA ALA A 97 -8.45 -4.22 -6.86
C ALA A 97 -9.44 -3.08 -6.64
N ALA A 98 -9.04 -1.86 -7.01
CA ALA A 98 -9.86 -0.67 -6.86
C ALA A 98 -10.11 -0.02 -8.21
N SER A 99 -11.34 0.41 -8.47
CA SER A 99 -11.72 1.17 -9.65
C SER A 99 -12.67 2.30 -9.27
N ARG A 100 -12.60 3.40 -10.01
CA ARG A 100 -13.52 4.53 -9.79
C ARG A 100 -14.80 4.30 -10.59
N GLU A 101 -15.93 4.46 -9.94
CA GLU A 101 -17.25 4.39 -10.56
C GLU A 101 -17.66 5.74 -11.15
N PRO A 102 -18.59 5.75 -12.12
CA PRO A 102 -19.14 7.00 -12.67
C PRO A 102 -19.84 7.88 -11.62
N SER A 103 -20.37 7.28 -10.54
CA SER A 103 -20.93 7.98 -9.36
C SER A 103 -19.91 8.81 -8.60
N GLY A 104 -18.61 8.51 -8.78
CA GLY A 104 -17.52 9.06 -7.99
C GLY A 104 -17.07 8.15 -6.86
N ASP A 105 -17.81 7.11 -6.54
CA ASP A 105 -17.47 6.11 -5.54
C ASP A 105 -16.30 5.22 -6.02
N ILE A 106 -15.74 4.47 -5.10
CA ILE A 106 -14.64 3.55 -5.34
C ILE A 106 -15.15 2.13 -5.17
N ALA A 107 -15.27 1.40 -6.29
CA ALA A 107 -15.56 -0.03 -6.25
C ALA A 107 -14.31 -0.81 -5.87
N LEU A 108 -14.41 -1.64 -4.85
CA LEU A 108 -13.39 -2.56 -4.38
C LEU A 108 -13.81 -4.00 -4.65
N ALA A 109 -12.88 -4.78 -5.22
CA ALA A 109 -12.94 -6.24 -5.19
C ALA A 109 -11.77 -6.73 -4.35
N TRP A 110 -12.03 -7.52 -3.32
CA TRP A 110 -11.02 -7.89 -2.33
C TRP A 110 -11.04 -9.36 -1.97
N THR A 111 -9.90 -9.86 -1.50
CA THR A 111 -9.75 -11.16 -0.85
C THR A 111 -8.95 -10.98 0.43
N LEU A 112 -9.34 -11.67 1.48
CA LEU A 112 -8.71 -11.64 2.79
C LEU A 112 -8.51 -13.07 3.28
N TRP A 113 -7.32 -13.37 3.76
CA TRP A 113 -6.97 -14.62 4.40
C TRP A 113 -6.28 -14.35 5.73
N VAL A 114 -6.84 -14.88 6.81
CA VAL A 114 -6.30 -14.79 8.19
C VAL A 114 -6.22 -16.21 8.74
N PRO A 115 -5.08 -16.90 8.54
CA PRO A 115 -4.92 -18.32 8.88
C PRO A 115 -5.21 -18.65 10.33
N GLU A 116 -4.70 -17.85 11.27
CA GLU A 116 -4.89 -18.04 12.72
C GLU A 116 -6.36 -18.09 13.15
N ARG A 117 -7.25 -17.52 12.35
CA ARG A 117 -8.71 -17.48 12.60
C ARG A 117 -9.50 -18.34 11.62
N ALA A 118 -8.81 -19.12 10.78
CA ALA A 118 -9.41 -19.95 9.72
C ALA A 118 -10.33 -19.15 8.77
N ILE A 119 -10.06 -17.85 8.58
CA ILE A 119 -10.86 -16.96 7.72
C ILE A 119 -10.23 -16.89 6.35
N ALA A 120 -10.97 -17.30 5.32
CA ALA A 120 -10.68 -17.09 3.91
C ALA A 120 -11.94 -16.57 3.24
N THR A 121 -11.95 -15.26 2.92
CA THR A 121 -13.16 -14.60 2.43
C THR A 121 -12.83 -13.61 1.30
N SER A 122 -13.83 -13.30 0.50
CA SER A 122 -13.72 -12.32 -0.57
C SER A 122 -15.03 -11.59 -0.75
N GLY A 123 -14.98 -10.41 -1.35
CA GLY A 123 -16.18 -9.64 -1.57
C GLY A 123 -15.97 -8.47 -2.53
N LYS A 124 -17.06 -7.76 -2.72
CA LYS A 124 -17.09 -6.48 -3.43
C LYS A 124 -17.83 -5.47 -2.58
N LEU A 125 -17.38 -4.24 -2.59
CA LEU A 125 -18.08 -3.12 -1.95
C LEU A 125 -17.80 -1.84 -2.72
N SER A 126 -18.71 -0.88 -2.61
CA SER A 126 -18.55 0.47 -3.13
C SER A 126 -18.40 1.41 -1.95
N LEU A 127 -17.36 2.25 -1.97
CA LEU A 127 -17.02 3.17 -0.91
C LEU A 127 -17.10 4.61 -1.40
N THR A 128 -17.75 5.46 -0.64
CA THR A 128 -17.63 6.90 -0.84
C THR A 128 -16.22 7.34 -0.42
N PRO A 129 -15.47 8.05 -1.30
CA PRO A 129 -14.11 8.47 -1.00
C PRO A 129 -13.98 9.21 0.33
N GLY A 130 -13.06 8.78 1.20
CA GLY A 130 -12.80 9.40 2.50
C GLY A 130 -13.81 9.05 3.60
N VAL A 131 -14.80 8.19 3.32
CA VAL A 131 -15.78 7.74 4.32
C VAL A 131 -15.44 6.31 4.74
N GLU A 132 -15.37 6.08 6.04
CA GLU A 132 -15.18 4.75 6.60
C GLU A 132 -16.47 3.93 6.53
N GLN A 133 -16.35 2.67 6.14
CA GLN A 133 -17.46 1.72 6.12
C GLN A 133 -17.04 0.42 6.81
N ALA A 134 -17.82 -0.01 7.78
CA ALA A 134 -17.61 -1.26 8.51
C ALA A 134 -18.47 -2.39 7.94
N VAL A 135 -17.87 -3.55 7.71
CA VAL A 135 -18.53 -4.74 7.17
C VAL A 135 -18.06 -5.97 7.98
N PRO A 136 -18.96 -6.81 8.47
CA PRO A 136 -18.59 -8.06 9.11
C PRO A 136 -17.99 -9.03 8.10
N VAL A 137 -16.94 -9.75 8.49
CA VAL A 137 -16.25 -10.76 7.68
C VAL A 137 -16.00 -12.04 8.50
N GLY A 138 -15.84 -13.18 7.82
CA GLY A 138 -15.63 -14.45 8.49
C GLY A 138 -16.80 -14.82 9.40
N ASP A 139 -18.03 -14.82 8.87
CA ASP A 139 -19.26 -15.09 9.61
C ASP A 139 -19.45 -14.21 10.86
N GLY A 140 -18.91 -13.00 10.82
CA GLY A 140 -18.99 -12.02 11.90
C GLY A 140 -17.85 -12.08 12.91
N ALA A 141 -16.93 -13.03 12.80
CA ALA A 141 -15.77 -13.16 13.70
C ALA A 141 -14.83 -11.94 13.68
N LEU A 142 -14.85 -11.17 12.61
CA LEU A 142 -14.12 -9.92 12.49
C LEU A 142 -15.02 -8.82 11.93
N LEU A 143 -14.76 -7.59 12.38
CA LEU A 143 -15.29 -6.38 11.76
C LEU A 143 -14.20 -5.74 10.90
N ALA A 144 -14.46 -5.62 9.61
CA ALA A 144 -13.56 -4.99 8.64
C ALA A 144 -14.02 -3.54 8.40
N THR A 145 -13.25 -2.56 8.87
CA THR A 145 -13.48 -1.14 8.59
C THR A 145 -12.62 -0.72 7.42
N TRP A 146 -13.26 -0.26 6.37
CA TRP A 146 -12.67 0.12 5.09
C TRP A 146 -12.65 1.62 4.91
N LEU A 147 -11.55 2.12 4.36
CA LEU A 147 -11.42 3.49 3.88
C LEU A 147 -10.73 3.46 2.51
N ALA A 148 -11.28 4.17 1.54
CA ALA A 148 -10.63 4.38 0.25
C ALA A 148 -10.52 5.86 -0.07
N VAL A 149 -9.34 6.28 -0.57
CA VAL A 149 -9.05 7.69 -0.89
C VAL A 149 -8.31 7.76 -2.23
N PRO A 150 -8.72 8.65 -3.15
CA PRO A 150 -7.97 8.88 -4.38
C PRO A 150 -6.54 9.36 -4.09
N VAL A 151 -5.57 8.90 -4.88
CA VAL A 151 -4.16 9.33 -4.79
C VAL A 151 -3.74 9.89 -6.16
N PRO A 152 -3.20 11.12 -6.21
CA PRO A 152 -3.09 12.12 -5.13
C PRO A 152 -4.42 12.82 -4.83
N SER A 153 -4.62 13.25 -3.59
CA SER A 153 -5.76 14.11 -3.20
C SER A 153 -5.51 14.75 -1.84
N ALA A 154 -6.22 15.85 -1.52
CA ALA A 154 -6.17 16.48 -0.21
C ALA A 154 -6.58 15.52 0.92
N ALA A 155 -7.51 14.59 0.67
CA ALA A 155 -7.91 13.57 1.64
C ALA A 155 -6.78 12.55 1.90
N PHE A 156 -5.97 12.25 0.88
CA PHE A 156 -4.79 11.41 1.03
C PHE A 156 -3.71 12.10 1.87
N ASP A 157 -3.46 13.38 1.63
CA ASP A 157 -2.48 14.16 2.40
C ASP A 157 -2.91 14.26 3.88
N ALA A 158 -4.19 14.56 4.15
CA ALA A 158 -4.75 14.57 5.50
C ALA A 158 -4.67 13.20 6.18
N PHE A 159 -4.88 12.10 5.43
CA PHE A 159 -4.68 10.75 5.96
C PHE A 159 -3.23 10.50 6.38
N LEU A 160 -2.25 10.91 5.55
CA LEU A 160 -0.83 10.76 5.86
C LEU A 160 -0.43 11.57 7.11
N GLU A 161 -0.90 12.79 7.24
CA GLU A 161 -0.67 13.64 8.41
C GLU A 161 -1.24 12.99 9.69
N ALA A 162 -2.48 12.51 9.63
CA ALA A 162 -3.11 11.82 10.76
C ALA A 162 -2.34 10.56 11.18
N GLU A 163 -1.78 9.83 10.21
CA GLU A 163 -0.99 8.64 10.48
C GLU A 163 0.39 8.95 11.06
N GLN A 164 1.01 10.05 10.63
CA GLN A 164 2.25 10.53 11.22
C GLN A 164 2.04 10.94 12.68
N ALA A 165 0.95 11.66 12.97
CA ALA A 165 0.60 12.06 14.33
C ALA A 165 0.32 10.86 15.27
N ARG A 166 -0.13 9.72 14.73
CA ARG A 166 -0.39 8.50 15.52
C ARG A 166 0.86 7.69 15.84
N ARG A 167 2.01 7.97 15.24
CA ARG A 167 3.26 7.28 15.52
C ARG A 167 3.94 7.91 16.73
N PRO A 168 3.97 7.25 17.90
CA PRO A 168 4.69 7.78 19.05
C PRO A 168 6.19 7.86 18.71
N GLY A 169 6.78 9.06 18.78
CA GLY A 169 8.21 9.29 18.57
C GLY A 169 8.65 9.68 17.16
N ALA A 170 7.76 9.97 16.23
CA ALA A 170 8.12 10.60 14.97
C ALA A 170 8.41 12.08 15.19
N THR A 171 9.67 12.45 15.38
CA THR A 171 10.11 13.85 15.29
C THR A 171 9.91 14.31 13.85
N PRO A 172 9.19 15.41 13.58
CA PRO A 172 9.11 15.95 12.23
C PRO A 172 10.52 16.39 11.79
N ILE A 173 10.91 15.97 10.59
CA ILE A 173 12.15 16.38 9.91
C ILE A 173 11.87 17.67 9.16
#